data_33c1a8c965ced3f2a7b255e92890d8fc
#
_entry.id   33c1a8c965ced3f2a7b255e92890d8fc
#
_cell.length_a   1.000
_cell.length_b   1.000
_cell.length_c   1.000
_cell.angle_alpha   90.00
_cell.angle_beta   90.00
_cell.angle_gamma   90.00
#
_symmetry.space_group_name_H-M   'P 1'
#
loop_
_entity.id
_entity.type
_entity.pdbx_description
1 polymer ?
#
loop_
_entity_poly.entity_id
_entity_poly.type
_entity_poly.pdbx_seq_one_letter_code
_entity_poly.pdbx_strand_id
1 'polypeptide(L)'
;MSPSETAAVQQRKIHECRRFLGFMNYFARFIPRYAVLAAPLYEQTKIKAPIWSDQCTKSWNQLKAALRSATLMHHPIFSQPFHVYKDASVGAIGGALIQKREEQMEPIAFIARKMTSAEMNYITTEQELLALVYCFQKWRCYLDGSETVVHSDHEPLTWLQTQKTPSRRQARWLEYLSRFQYQILYVRGDENIVADALSRMLSVPEAAEEDLPADHWPLYSQRR
;
A
#
# COMPACT_ATOMS: atom_id res chain seq x y z
N MET A 1 30.84 8.56 12.41
CA MET A 1 29.59 9.32 12.17
C MET A 1 29.61 10.54 13.10
N SER A 2 29.31 11.72 12.57
CA SER A 2 29.18 12.93 13.37
C SER A 2 27.87 12.88 14.21
N PRO A 3 27.81 13.64 15.33
CA PRO A 3 26.57 13.69 16.14
C PRO A 3 25.35 14.15 15.34
N SER A 4 25.53 14.99 14.32
CA SER A 4 24.48 15.45 13.41
C SER A 4 23.98 14.34 12.47
N GLU A 5 24.86 13.49 11.95
CA GLU A 5 24.48 12.33 11.11
C GLU A 5 23.69 11.30 11.92
N THR A 6 24.13 11.05 13.15
CA THR A 6 23.40 10.12 14.04
C THR A 6 21.99 10.63 14.34
N ALA A 7 21.82 11.94 14.62
CA ALA A 7 20.52 12.53 14.86
C ALA A 7 19.61 12.46 13.63
N ALA A 8 20.13 12.72 12.42
CA ALA A 8 19.38 12.62 11.17
C ALA A 8 18.89 11.18 10.90
N VAL A 9 19.75 10.18 11.13
CA VAL A 9 19.39 8.76 11.01
C VAL A 9 18.28 8.37 12.00
N GLN A 10 18.38 8.82 13.25
CA GLN A 10 17.35 8.54 14.26
C GLN A 10 16.01 9.18 13.90
N GLN A 11 16.02 10.42 13.41
CA GLN A 11 14.81 11.13 13.01
C GLN A 11 14.13 10.44 11.81
N ARG A 12 14.90 9.93 10.86
CA ARG A 12 14.41 9.14 9.72
C ARG A 12 13.75 7.85 10.20
N LYS A 13 14.37 7.10 11.10
CA LYS A 13 13.78 5.87 11.69
C LYS A 13 12.44 6.15 12.37
N ILE A 14 12.28 7.27 13.05
CA ILE A 14 11.01 7.63 13.69
C ILE A 14 9.93 7.99 12.67
N HIS A 15 10.27 8.66 11.60
CA HIS A 15 9.33 8.94 10.54
C HIS A 15 8.81 7.63 9.88
N GLU A 16 9.71 6.71 9.61
CA GLU A 16 9.37 5.36 9.13
C GLU A 16 8.52 4.59 10.14
N CYS A 17 8.82 4.73 11.43
CA CYS A 17 8.04 4.12 12.51
C CYS A 17 6.59 4.64 12.54
N ARG A 18 6.37 5.95 12.39
CA ARG A 18 5.02 6.52 12.34
C ARG A 18 4.22 5.98 11.15
N ARG A 19 4.84 5.88 9.96
CA ARG A 19 4.21 5.28 8.79
C ARG A 19 3.87 3.82 9.02
N PHE A 20 4.80 3.05 9.58
CA PHE A 20 4.61 1.64 9.89
C PHE A 20 3.47 1.45 10.90
N LEU A 21 3.42 2.24 11.96
CA LEU A 21 2.33 2.17 12.94
C LEU A 21 0.98 2.55 12.33
N GLY A 22 0.93 3.53 11.45
CA GLY A 22 -0.28 3.89 10.70
C GLY A 22 -0.79 2.71 9.86
N PHE A 23 0.10 2.05 9.12
CA PHE A 23 -0.21 0.83 8.38
C PHE A 23 -0.66 -0.31 9.29
N MET A 24 0.11 -0.60 10.34
CA MET A 24 -0.19 -1.69 11.28
C MET A 24 -1.51 -1.47 12.04
N ASN A 25 -1.89 -0.21 12.28
CA ASN A 25 -3.14 0.11 12.96
C ASN A 25 -4.38 -0.35 12.17
N TYR A 26 -4.33 -0.33 10.85
CA TYR A 26 -5.38 -0.91 10.00
C TYR A 26 -5.57 -2.41 10.27
N PHE A 27 -4.48 -3.13 10.52
CA PHE A 27 -4.49 -4.57 10.81
C PHE A 27 -4.58 -4.89 12.30
N ALA A 28 -4.65 -3.88 13.18
CA ALA A 28 -4.61 -4.05 14.63
C ALA A 28 -5.65 -5.06 15.14
N ARG A 29 -6.85 -5.07 14.55
CA ARG A 29 -7.93 -6.01 14.89
C ARG A 29 -7.61 -7.47 14.60
N PHE A 30 -6.69 -7.74 13.67
CA PHE A 30 -6.27 -9.10 13.30
C PHE A 30 -5.04 -9.58 14.07
N ILE A 31 -4.38 -8.69 14.82
CA ILE A 31 -3.15 -8.99 15.55
C ILE A 31 -3.46 -9.12 17.04
N PRO A 32 -3.41 -10.33 17.60
CA PRO A 32 -3.60 -10.52 19.02
C PRO A 32 -2.62 -9.69 19.84
N ARG A 33 -3.13 -8.98 20.86
CA ARG A 33 -2.32 -8.13 21.75
C ARG A 33 -1.55 -7.00 21.02
N TYR A 34 -2.09 -6.51 19.91
CA TYR A 34 -1.49 -5.43 19.12
C TYR A 34 -0.98 -4.26 19.96
N ALA A 35 -1.82 -3.75 20.88
CA ALA A 35 -1.46 -2.60 21.72
C ALA A 35 -0.20 -2.84 22.55
N VAL A 36 0.00 -4.05 23.07
CA VAL A 36 1.19 -4.44 23.85
C VAL A 36 2.42 -4.52 22.94
N LEU A 37 2.27 -5.12 21.76
CA LEU A 37 3.36 -5.25 20.79
C LEU A 37 3.80 -3.89 20.21
N ALA A 38 2.85 -2.98 19.99
CA ALA A 38 3.11 -1.67 19.40
C ALA A 38 3.56 -0.60 20.43
N ALA A 39 3.32 -0.80 21.73
CA ALA A 39 3.60 0.20 22.76
C ALA A 39 5.02 0.77 22.73
N PRO A 40 6.11 -0.02 22.62
CA PRO A 40 7.47 0.54 22.58
C PRO A 40 7.71 1.46 21.39
N LEU A 41 7.07 1.19 20.26
CA LEU A 41 7.16 2.02 19.06
C LEU A 41 6.37 3.33 19.23
N TYR A 42 5.14 3.25 19.77
CA TYR A 42 4.33 4.43 20.05
C TYR A 42 5.01 5.37 21.03
N GLU A 43 5.68 4.85 22.07
CA GLU A 43 6.43 5.67 23.02
C GLU A 43 7.52 6.48 22.32
N GLN A 44 8.27 5.88 21.40
CA GLN A 44 9.30 6.59 20.64
C GLN A 44 8.74 7.71 19.76
N THR A 45 7.53 7.57 19.26
CA THR A 45 6.92 8.62 18.41
C THR A 45 6.51 9.88 19.18
N LYS A 46 6.41 9.81 20.51
CA LYS A 46 6.06 10.92 21.42
C LYS A 46 7.25 11.73 21.91
N ILE A 47 8.46 11.17 21.85
CA ILE A 47 9.68 11.78 22.39
C ILE A 47 10.26 12.78 21.37
N LYS A 48 10.71 13.96 21.85
CA LYS A 48 11.33 15.00 21.00
C LYS A 48 12.67 14.58 20.39
N ALA A 49 13.46 13.81 21.14
CA ALA A 49 14.76 13.27 20.71
C ALA A 49 14.75 11.73 20.86
N PRO A 50 14.08 11.02 19.97
CA PRO A 50 13.91 9.59 20.11
C PRO A 50 15.20 8.83 19.82
N ILE A 51 15.45 7.78 20.61
CA ILE A 51 16.56 6.86 20.43
C ILE A 51 15.98 5.50 20.08
N TRP A 52 16.34 4.98 18.91
CA TRP A 52 15.92 3.65 18.51
C TRP A 52 16.60 2.57 19.33
N SER A 53 15.86 1.91 20.18
CA SER A 53 16.37 0.88 21.09
C SER A 53 16.19 -0.53 20.53
N ASP A 54 16.88 -1.51 21.12
CA ASP A 54 16.67 -2.93 20.80
C ASP A 54 15.22 -3.37 21.04
N GLN A 55 14.57 -2.78 22.04
CA GLN A 55 13.16 -3.00 22.32
C GLN A 55 12.28 -2.56 21.14
N CYS A 56 12.60 -1.44 20.49
CA CYS A 56 11.90 -0.98 19.29
C CYS A 56 12.11 -1.95 18.12
N THR A 57 13.34 -2.40 17.91
CA THR A 57 13.68 -3.41 16.89
C THR A 57 12.91 -4.70 17.14
N LYS A 58 12.83 -5.16 18.37
CA LYS A 58 12.10 -6.36 18.77
C LYS A 58 10.59 -6.20 18.52
N SER A 59 10.00 -5.09 18.95
CA SER A 59 8.60 -4.74 18.69
C SER A 59 8.28 -4.68 17.20
N TRP A 60 9.12 -4.04 16.41
CA TRP A 60 9.00 -3.94 14.97
C TRP A 60 8.94 -5.31 14.30
N ASN A 61 9.88 -6.20 14.66
CA ASN A 61 9.95 -7.54 14.10
C ASN A 61 8.78 -8.43 14.58
N GLN A 62 8.37 -8.30 15.83
CA GLN A 62 7.20 -9.01 16.36
C GLN A 62 5.90 -8.61 15.66
N LEU A 63 5.69 -7.32 15.42
CA LEU A 63 4.54 -6.84 14.67
C LEU A 63 4.53 -7.35 13.22
N LYS A 64 5.70 -7.33 12.56
CA LYS A 64 5.83 -7.91 11.20
C LYS A 64 5.51 -9.41 11.19
N ALA A 65 6.01 -10.16 12.16
CA ALA A 65 5.72 -11.61 12.28
C ALA A 65 4.22 -11.83 12.59
N ALA A 66 3.65 -11.07 13.51
CA ALA A 66 2.23 -11.16 13.86
C ALA A 66 1.34 -10.83 12.65
N LEU A 67 1.69 -9.82 11.85
CA LEU A 67 0.96 -9.51 10.62
C LEU A 67 1.01 -10.69 9.64
N ARG A 68 2.18 -11.30 9.43
CA ARG A 68 2.32 -12.47 8.56
C ARG A 68 1.45 -13.66 9.01
N SER A 69 1.31 -13.87 10.29
CA SER A 69 0.48 -14.97 10.85
C SER A 69 -1.00 -14.62 10.93
N ALA A 70 -1.32 -13.34 11.08
CA ALA A 70 -2.68 -12.85 11.28
C ALA A 70 -3.40 -12.47 9.97
N THR A 71 -2.69 -12.43 8.84
CA THR A 71 -3.30 -12.09 7.55
C THR A 71 -4.16 -13.25 7.07
N LEU A 72 -5.31 -13.42 7.71
CA LEU A 72 -6.41 -14.17 7.14
C LEU A 72 -6.91 -13.38 5.94
N MET A 73 -6.34 -13.69 4.77
CA MET A 73 -6.96 -13.27 3.52
C MET A 73 -8.28 -14.03 3.40
N HIS A 74 -9.35 -13.29 3.28
CA HIS A 74 -10.67 -13.87 3.16
C HIS A 74 -10.89 -14.39 1.74
N HIS A 75 -11.63 -15.50 1.61
CA HIS A 75 -12.07 -15.95 0.30
C HIS A 75 -13.05 -14.96 -0.31
N PRO A 76 -12.88 -14.59 -1.58
CA PRO A 76 -13.77 -13.63 -2.24
C PRO A 76 -15.19 -14.19 -2.40
N ILE A 77 -16.18 -13.32 -2.28
CA ILE A 77 -17.58 -13.59 -2.60
C ILE A 77 -17.91 -12.87 -3.91
N PHE A 78 -17.94 -13.58 -5.03
CA PHE A 78 -18.11 -12.98 -6.36
C PHE A 78 -19.47 -12.30 -6.62
N SER A 79 -20.45 -12.53 -5.76
CA SER A 79 -21.73 -11.83 -5.80
C SER A 79 -21.74 -10.48 -5.09
N GLN A 80 -20.63 -10.08 -4.48
CA GLN A 80 -20.46 -8.80 -3.78
C GLN A 80 -19.44 -7.94 -4.50
N PRO A 81 -19.58 -6.60 -4.49
CA PRO A 81 -18.63 -5.70 -5.09
C PRO A 81 -17.24 -5.83 -4.48
N PHE A 82 -16.21 -5.67 -5.31
CA PHE A 82 -14.84 -5.51 -4.86
C PHE A 82 -14.49 -4.03 -4.69
N HIS A 83 -13.74 -3.71 -3.66
CA HIS A 83 -13.19 -2.39 -3.40
C HIS A 83 -11.70 -2.41 -3.65
N VAL A 84 -11.24 -1.61 -4.61
CA VAL A 84 -9.82 -1.45 -4.95
C VAL A 84 -9.33 -0.12 -4.41
N TYR A 85 -8.45 -0.17 -3.44
CA TYR A 85 -7.69 0.98 -2.96
C TYR A 85 -6.33 0.97 -3.65
N LYS A 86 -5.95 2.07 -4.28
CA LYS A 86 -4.68 2.18 -4.99
C LYS A 86 -3.99 3.50 -4.68
N ASP A 87 -2.68 3.50 -4.75
CA ASP A 87 -1.86 4.68 -4.58
C ASP A 87 -0.57 4.56 -5.40
N ALA A 88 -0.07 5.71 -5.88
CA ALA A 88 1.23 5.85 -6.50
C ALA A 88 2.04 6.90 -5.73
N SER A 89 3.06 6.45 -5.03
CA SER A 89 3.98 7.31 -4.30
C SER A 89 5.32 7.41 -5.04
N VAL A 90 6.24 8.24 -4.55
CA VAL A 90 7.56 8.44 -5.17
C VAL A 90 8.28 7.10 -5.38
N GLY A 91 8.26 6.62 -6.62
CA GLY A 91 8.98 5.43 -7.06
C GLY A 91 8.28 4.08 -6.82
N ALA A 92 7.05 4.05 -6.29
CA ALA A 92 6.35 2.78 -6.06
C ALA A 92 4.83 2.87 -6.23
N ILE A 93 4.22 1.71 -6.47
CA ILE A 93 2.78 1.50 -6.57
C ILE A 93 2.34 0.59 -5.44
N GLY A 94 1.24 0.93 -4.78
CA GLY A 94 0.58 0.12 -3.77
C GLY A 94 -0.89 -0.09 -4.10
N GLY A 95 -1.46 -1.22 -3.65
CA GLY A 95 -2.88 -1.48 -3.78
C GLY A 95 -3.40 -2.51 -2.79
N ALA A 96 -4.68 -2.37 -2.43
CA ALA A 96 -5.42 -3.32 -1.61
C ALA A 96 -6.75 -3.67 -2.28
N LEU A 97 -7.02 -4.97 -2.38
CA LEU A 97 -8.30 -5.52 -2.79
C LEU A 97 -9.08 -5.94 -1.56
N ILE A 98 -10.26 -5.38 -1.39
CA ILE A 98 -11.06 -5.49 -0.18
C ILE A 98 -12.51 -5.82 -0.57
N GLN A 99 -13.23 -6.53 0.29
CA GLN A 99 -14.68 -6.64 0.23
C GLN A 99 -15.31 -6.15 1.52
N LYS A 100 -16.46 -5.50 1.41
CA LYS A 100 -17.26 -5.12 2.57
C LYS A 100 -18.18 -6.30 2.92
N ARG A 101 -18.02 -6.83 4.14
CA ARG A 101 -18.89 -7.88 4.67
C ARG A 101 -19.53 -7.37 5.96
N GLU A 102 -20.85 -7.41 5.97
CA GLU A 102 -21.62 -6.79 7.04
C GLU A 102 -21.20 -5.31 7.20
N GLU A 103 -20.57 -4.90 8.27
CA GLU A 103 -20.02 -3.55 8.43
C GLU A 103 -18.48 -3.53 8.44
N GLN A 104 -17.82 -4.64 8.03
CA GLN A 104 -16.38 -4.77 8.08
C GLN A 104 -15.74 -4.80 6.70
N MET A 105 -14.62 -4.10 6.56
CA MET A 105 -13.80 -4.14 5.36
C MET A 105 -12.78 -5.28 5.49
N GLU A 106 -12.94 -6.33 4.69
CA GLU A 106 -12.12 -7.54 4.76
C GLU A 106 -11.12 -7.60 3.60
N PRO A 107 -9.82 -7.72 3.87
CA PRO A 107 -8.82 -7.78 2.83
C PRO A 107 -8.85 -9.13 2.11
N ILE A 108 -8.81 -9.07 0.78
CA ILE A 108 -8.69 -10.21 -0.12
C ILE A 108 -7.25 -10.36 -0.61
N ALA A 109 -6.62 -9.26 -1.03
CA ALA A 109 -5.26 -9.28 -1.54
C ALA A 109 -4.58 -7.92 -1.41
N PHE A 110 -3.24 -7.93 -1.37
CA PHE A 110 -2.42 -6.74 -1.39
C PHE A 110 -1.37 -6.85 -2.50
N ILE A 111 -1.02 -5.73 -3.10
CA ILE A 111 0.11 -5.64 -4.03
C ILE A 111 0.93 -4.39 -3.77
N ALA A 112 2.22 -4.50 -4.03
CA ALA A 112 3.11 -3.35 -4.10
C ALA A 112 4.28 -3.69 -5.03
N ARG A 113 4.78 -2.69 -5.78
CA ARG A 113 6.01 -2.80 -6.56
C ARG A 113 6.71 -1.46 -6.71
N LYS A 114 8.01 -1.49 -6.90
CA LYS A 114 8.78 -0.32 -7.34
C LYS A 114 8.39 0.02 -8.80
N MET A 115 8.38 1.31 -9.12
CA MET A 115 8.27 1.79 -10.50
C MET A 115 9.61 1.61 -11.21
N THR A 116 9.57 1.33 -12.50
CA THR A 116 10.76 1.40 -13.36
C THR A 116 11.23 2.84 -13.53
N SER A 117 12.48 3.06 -13.93
CA SER A 117 13.02 4.40 -14.20
C SER A 117 12.19 5.18 -15.24
N ALA A 118 11.61 4.50 -16.21
CA ALA A 118 10.72 5.10 -17.19
C ALA A 118 9.39 5.54 -16.59
N GLU A 119 8.79 4.72 -15.69
CA GLU A 119 7.53 5.01 -15.02
C GLU A 119 7.65 6.16 -14.00
N MET A 120 8.82 6.31 -13.37
CA MET A 120 9.10 7.43 -12.46
C MET A 120 9.05 8.80 -13.16
N ASN A 121 9.29 8.83 -14.47
CA ASN A 121 9.23 10.05 -15.29
C ASN A 121 7.80 10.38 -15.79
N TYR A 122 6.79 9.57 -15.46
CA TYR A 122 5.42 9.87 -15.82
C TYR A 122 4.88 11.01 -14.95
N ILE A 123 3.97 11.78 -15.52
CA ILE A 123 3.24 12.78 -14.73
C ILE A 123 2.37 12.09 -13.66
N THR A 124 2.09 12.77 -12.57
CA THR A 124 1.35 12.21 -11.41
C THR A 124 0.06 11.49 -11.83
N THR A 125 -0.74 12.10 -12.70
CA THR A 125 -1.98 11.46 -13.22
C THR A 125 -1.71 10.15 -13.95
N GLU A 126 -0.61 10.03 -14.70
CA GLU A 126 -0.23 8.79 -15.37
C GLU A 126 0.33 7.74 -14.38
N GLN A 127 1.03 8.15 -13.33
CA GLN A 127 1.49 7.25 -12.28
C GLN A 127 0.29 6.66 -11.51
N GLU A 128 -0.69 7.49 -11.19
CA GLU A 128 -1.92 7.10 -10.53
C GLU A 128 -2.77 6.16 -11.40
N LEU A 129 -2.87 6.46 -12.70
CA LEU A 129 -3.54 5.57 -13.66
C LEU A 129 -2.79 4.26 -13.83
N LEU A 130 -1.45 4.29 -13.84
CA LEU A 130 -0.62 3.08 -13.86
C LEU A 130 -0.88 2.20 -12.64
N ALA A 131 -1.01 2.78 -11.45
CA ALA A 131 -1.36 2.04 -10.24
C ALA A 131 -2.71 1.33 -10.39
N LEU A 132 -3.72 2.01 -10.94
CA LEU A 132 -5.02 1.44 -11.22
C LEU A 132 -4.93 0.26 -12.20
N VAL A 133 -4.29 0.47 -13.35
CA VAL A 133 -4.09 -0.58 -14.37
C VAL A 133 -3.36 -1.78 -13.80
N TYR A 134 -2.32 -1.55 -12.99
CA TYR A 134 -1.55 -2.62 -12.36
C TYR A 134 -2.42 -3.44 -11.39
N CYS A 135 -3.25 -2.80 -10.58
CA CYS A 135 -4.22 -3.48 -9.71
C CYS A 135 -5.14 -4.39 -10.53
N PHE A 136 -5.73 -3.86 -11.61
CA PHE A 136 -6.65 -4.61 -12.46
C PHE A 136 -5.96 -5.77 -13.21
N GLN A 137 -4.71 -5.60 -13.63
CA GLN A 137 -3.94 -6.69 -14.22
C GLN A 137 -3.66 -7.83 -13.24
N LYS A 138 -3.25 -7.49 -12.01
CA LYS A 138 -2.90 -8.47 -10.98
C LYS A 138 -4.11 -9.18 -10.40
N TRP A 139 -5.23 -8.48 -10.28
CA TRP A 139 -6.46 -9.01 -9.71
C TRP A 139 -7.52 -9.34 -10.76
N ARG A 140 -7.11 -9.49 -12.02
CA ARG A 140 -8.03 -9.79 -13.11
C ARG A 140 -8.96 -10.97 -12.80
N CYS A 141 -8.43 -12.03 -12.18
CA CYS A 141 -9.22 -13.22 -11.84
C CYS A 141 -10.34 -12.94 -10.81
N TYR A 142 -10.27 -11.84 -10.07
CA TYR A 142 -11.31 -11.41 -9.14
C TYR A 142 -12.25 -10.37 -9.76
N LEU A 143 -11.72 -9.48 -10.58
CA LEU A 143 -12.43 -8.30 -11.08
C LEU A 143 -13.16 -8.54 -12.41
N ASP A 144 -12.77 -9.56 -13.18
CA ASP A 144 -13.38 -9.86 -14.47
C ASP A 144 -14.81 -10.37 -14.25
N GLY A 145 -15.81 -9.64 -14.79
CA GLY A 145 -17.23 -9.92 -14.60
C GLY A 145 -17.81 -9.55 -13.23
N SER A 146 -17.02 -8.89 -12.36
CA SER A 146 -17.46 -8.46 -11.02
C SER A 146 -17.62 -6.94 -10.98
N GLU A 147 -18.57 -6.47 -10.16
CA GLU A 147 -18.70 -5.04 -9.87
C GLU A 147 -17.53 -4.55 -9.00
N THR A 148 -16.90 -3.45 -9.39
CA THR A 148 -15.70 -2.93 -8.72
C THR A 148 -15.85 -1.46 -8.39
N VAL A 149 -15.52 -1.10 -7.15
CA VAL A 149 -15.44 0.28 -6.67
C VAL A 149 -13.97 0.62 -6.43
N VAL A 150 -13.45 1.57 -7.19
CA VAL A 150 -12.07 2.05 -7.07
C VAL A 150 -12.04 3.27 -6.16
N HIS A 151 -11.22 3.24 -5.14
CA HIS A 151 -10.97 4.36 -4.23
C HIS A 151 -9.65 5.03 -4.59
N SER A 152 -9.69 6.34 -4.84
CA SER A 152 -8.52 7.14 -5.22
C SER A 152 -8.57 8.52 -4.58
N ASP A 153 -7.45 8.98 -4.06
CA ASP A 153 -7.24 10.35 -3.59
C ASP A 153 -6.81 11.32 -4.71
N HIS A 154 -6.68 10.82 -5.93
CA HIS A 154 -6.37 11.64 -7.11
C HIS A 154 -7.65 11.96 -7.89
N GLU A 155 -8.27 13.10 -7.60
CA GLU A 155 -9.53 13.55 -8.20
C GLU A 155 -9.54 13.51 -9.74
N PRO A 156 -8.45 13.89 -10.48
CA PRO A 156 -8.42 13.81 -11.94
C PRO A 156 -8.75 12.44 -12.52
N LEU A 157 -8.61 11.33 -11.77
CA LEU A 157 -8.99 10.01 -12.27
C LEU A 157 -10.51 9.84 -12.40
N THR A 158 -11.31 10.56 -11.63
CA THR A 158 -12.79 10.50 -11.73
C THR A 158 -13.30 11.01 -13.07
N TRP A 159 -12.55 11.92 -13.71
CA TRP A 159 -12.86 12.52 -15.02
C TRP A 159 -12.18 11.80 -16.19
N LEU A 160 -11.41 10.77 -15.92
CA LEU A 160 -10.58 10.11 -16.92
C LEU A 160 -11.39 9.51 -18.07
N GLN A 161 -12.58 8.97 -17.78
CA GLN A 161 -13.47 8.39 -18.80
C GLN A 161 -14.09 9.45 -19.73
N THR A 162 -14.13 10.71 -19.32
CA THR A 162 -14.70 11.82 -20.07
C THR A 162 -13.63 12.71 -20.74
N GLN A 163 -12.36 12.37 -20.59
CA GLN A 163 -11.24 13.13 -21.15
C GLN A 163 -11.25 13.07 -22.69
N LYS A 164 -11.34 14.25 -23.34
CA LYS A 164 -11.47 14.35 -24.81
C LYS A 164 -10.20 13.97 -25.58
N THR A 165 -9.02 14.13 -24.99
CA THR A 165 -7.72 13.94 -25.69
C THR A 165 -6.72 13.19 -24.80
N PRO A 166 -6.90 11.89 -24.58
CA PRO A 166 -5.93 11.10 -23.82
C PRO A 166 -4.63 10.92 -24.61
N SER A 167 -3.48 10.84 -23.90
CA SER A 167 -2.23 10.43 -24.53
C SER A 167 -2.34 9.02 -25.09
N ARG A 168 -1.47 8.61 -26.04
CA ARG A 168 -1.46 7.25 -26.61
C ARG A 168 -1.35 6.16 -25.52
N ARG A 169 -0.63 6.46 -24.43
CA ARG A 169 -0.50 5.56 -23.28
C ARG A 169 -1.79 5.47 -22.49
N GLN A 170 -2.37 6.60 -22.15
CA GLN A 170 -3.65 6.67 -21.45
C GLN A 170 -4.75 5.96 -22.25
N ALA A 171 -4.81 6.19 -23.56
CA ALA A 171 -5.80 5.53 -24.42
C ALA A 171 -5.73 3.98 -24.35
N ARG A 172 -4.50 3.39 -24.39
CA ARG A 172 -4.33 1.94 -24.24
C ARG A 172 -4.76 1.44 -22.86
N TRP A 173 -4.47 2.20 -21.81
CA TRP A 173 -4.87 1.85 -20.46
C TRP A 173 -6.38 1.94 -20.25
N LEU A 174 -7.00 2.98 -20.81
CA LEU A 174 -8.47 3.13 -20.81
C LEU A 174 -9.16 2.01 -21.59
N GLU A 175 -8.62 1.65 -22.76
CA GLU A 175 -9.10 0.50 -23.54
C GLU A 175 -9.00 -0.81 -22.74
N TYR A 176 -7.92 -1.02 -21.99
CA TYR A 176 -7.79 -2.19 -21.10
C TYR A 176 -8.84 -2.15 -19.98
N LEU A 177 -9.00 -1.02 -19.32
CA LEU A 177 -9.93 -0.85 -18.21
C LEU A 177 -11.40 -0.92 -18.65
N SER A 178 -11.73 -0.55 -19.89
CA SER A 178 -13.11 -0.60 -20.42
C SER A 178 -13.74 -1.99 -20.45
N ARG A 179 -12.93 -3.04 -20.26
CA ARG A 179 -13.39 -4.44 -20.18
C ARG A 179 -14.02 -4.78 -18.83
N PHE A 180 -13.82 -3.93 -17.82
CA PHE A 180 -14.26 -4.16 -16.45
C PHE A 180 -15.43 -3.27 -16.10
N GLN A 181 -16.30 -3.75 -15.20
CA GLN A 181 -17.37 -2.95 -14.62
C GLN A 181 -16.82 -2.26 -13.37
N TYR A 182 -16.49 -0.98 -13.48
CA TYR A 182 -15.96 -0.23 -12.35
C TYR A 182 -16.44 1.21 -12.30
N GLN A 183 -16.48 1.77 -11.10
CA GLN A 183 -16.65 3.18 -10.82
C GLN A 183 -15.50 3.69 -9.97
N ILE A 184 -15.11 4.95 -10.17
CA ILE A 184 -14.05 5.59 -9.37
C ILE A 184 -14.72 6.55 -8.40
N LEU A 185 -14.42 6.35 -7.11
CA LEU A 185 -14.83 7.25 -6.03
C LEU A 185 -13.59 8.00 -5.51
N TYR A 186 -13.73 9.31 -5.39
CA TYR A 186 -12.74 10.11 -4.70
C TYR A 186 -12.80 9.81 -3.19
N VAL A 187 -11.66 9.56 -2.59
CA VAL A 187 -11.46 9.44 -1.15
C VAL A 187 -10.35 10.40 -0.73
N ARG A 188 -10.46 10.94 0.47
CA ARG A 188 -9.39 11.78 0.99
C ARG A 188 -8.14 10.95 1.26
N GLY A 189 -6.95 11.55 1.10
CA GLY A 189 -5.68 10.81 1.30
C GLY A 189 -5.52 10.21 2.69
N ASP A 190 -6.15 10.82 3.72
CA ASP A 190 -6.18 10.30 5.09
C ASP A 190 -7.08 9.05 5.24
N GLU A 191 -7.97 8.78 4.30
CA GLU A 191 -8.82 7.58 4.25
C GLU A 191 -8.19 6.46 3.38
N ASN A 192 -7.24 6.80 2.47
CA ASN A 192 -6.54 5.85 1.60
C ASN A 192 -5.29 5.22 2.28
N ILE A 193 -5.33 5.03 3.60
CA ILE A 193 -4.19 4.70 4.46
C ILE A 193 -3.44 3.45 4.00
N VAL A 194 -4.15 2.40 3.59
CA VAL A 194 -3.54 1.11 3.26
C VAL A 194 -2.75 1.17 1.96
N ALA A 195 -3.33 1.76 0.92
CA ALA A 195 -2.67 1.86 -0.37
C ALA A 195 -1.47 2.84 -0.31
N ASP A 196 -1.63 3.99 0.37
CA ASP A 196 -0.56 4.95 0.62
C ASP A 196 0.61 4.32 1.39
N ALA A 197 0.32 3.56 2.44
CA ALA A 197 1.35 2.86 3.19
C ALA A 197 2.10 1.82 2.34
N LEU A 198 1.39 1.03 1.51
CA LEU A 198 2.00 0.01 0.65
C LEU A 198 2.88 0.63 -0.44
N SER A 199 2.43 1.73 -1.08
CA SER A 199 3.21 2.44 -2.09
C SER A 199 4.50 3.03 -1.50
N ARG A 200 4.41 3.63 -0.31
CA ARG A 200 5.55 4.28 0.38
C ARG A 200 6.53 3.30 1.02
N MET A 201 6.09 2.09 1.40
CA MET A 201 7.01 1.08 1.96
C MET A 201 8.12 0.68 0.99
N LEU A 202 7.89 0.76 -0.31
CA LEU A 202 8.87 0.44 -1.35
C LEU A 202 9.59 1.67 -1.92
N SER A 203 9.20 2.87 -1.52
CA SER A 203 9.79 4.13 -1.99
C SER A 203 11.08 4.52 -1.24
N VAL A 204 11.55 3.70 -0.29
CA VAL A 204 12.78 3.98 0.47
C VAL A 204 13.98 3.84 -0.46
N PRO A 205 14.92 4.83 -0.54
CA PRO A 205 16.11 4.74 -1.36
C PRO A 205 16.99 3.54 -0.96
N GLU A 206 17.64 2.93 -1.95
CA GLU A 206 18.52 1.76 -1.84
C GLU A 206 19.63 1.83 -0.78
N ALA A 207 19.99 3.02 -0.30
CA ALA A 207 20.95 3.23 0.77
C ALA A 207 20.54 2.70 2.15
N ALA A 208 19.35 2.13 2.31
CA ALA A 208 18.85 1.51 3.54
C ALA A 208 18.66 -0.03 3.40
N GLU A 209 19.03 -0.62 2.26
CA GLU A 209 18.85 -2.06 2.01
C GLU A 209 19.93 -2.96 2.66
N GLU A 210 21.04 -2.40 3.16
CA GLU A 210 22.13 -3.20 3.76
C GLU A 210 21.78 -3.87 5.09
N ASP A 211 20.67 -3.53 5.75
CA ASP A 211 20.27 -4.08 7.05
C ASP A 211 18.90 -4.83 7.05
N LEU A 212 18.31 -5.07 5.90
CA LEU A 212 17.13 -5.91 5.80
C LEU A 212 17.56 -7.29 5.31
N PRO A 213 17.36 -8.37 6.09
CA PRO A 213 17.62 -9.71 5.59
C PRO A 213 16.79 -9.94 4.33
N ALA A 214 17.50 -10.35 3.26
CA ALA A 214 16.98 -10.49 1.88
C ALA A 214 15.97 -11.63 1.71
N ASP A 215 15.42 -12.19 2.78
CA ASP A 215 14.61 -13.39 2.71
C ASP A 215 13.17 -13.15 3.14
N HIS A 216 12.34 -13.46 2.16
CA HIS A 216 10.97 -13.92 2.29
C HIS A 216 9.85 -12.88 2.47
N TRP A 217 9.60 -12.20 1.38
CA TRP A 217 8.21 -12.04 0.98
C TRP A 217 7.80 -13.33 0.25
N PRO A 218 6.79 -14.09 0.68
CA PRO A 218 6.31 -15.20 -0.11
C PRO A 218 5.66 -14.64 -1.37
N LEU A 219 6.45 -14.57 -2.41
CA LEU A 219 5.95 -14.53 -3.77
C LEU A 219 5.07 -15.77 -3.93
N TYR A 220 3.82 -15.55 -4.19
CA TYR A 220 3.00 -16.54 -4.85
C TYR A 220 3.63 -16.76 -6.24
N SER A 221 4.71 -17.52 -6.26
CA SER A 221 5.34 -17.99 -7.48
C SER A 221 4.63 -19.24 -7.94
N GLN A 222 4.00 -19.12 -9.11
CA GLN A 222 3.90 -20.15 -10.12
C GLN A 222 3.30 -21.50 -9.69
N ARG A 223 2.04 -21.71 -10.06
CA ARG A 223 1.69 -23.01 -10.63
C ARG A 223 1.27 -22.77 -12.08
N ARG A 224 1.92 -23.52 -12.94
CA ARG A 224 1.71 -23.67 -14.37
C ARG A 224 0.26 -24.02 -14.72
#